data_5021992c3c291aad1aa814947bd80d97
#
_entry.id   5021992c3c291aad1aa814947bd80d97
#
_cell.length_a   1.000
_cell.length_b   1.000
_cell.length_c   1.000
_cell.angle_alpha   90.00
_cell.angle_beta   90.00
_cell.angle_gamma   90.00
#
_symmetry.space_group_name_H-M   'P 1'
#
loop_
_entity.id
_entity.type
_entity.pdbx_description
1 polymer ?
#
loop_
_entity_poly.entity_id
_entity_poly.type
_entity_poly.pdbx_seq_one_letter_code
_entity_poly.pdbx_strand_id
1 'polypeptide(L)'
;MFRSASIYFFLVFTLSVSANVFSNSDPAPNRPWQKQYSEFKEYGQVYVAKKIDISCRSYETFLLDKNGNKLSPAFRDIGDFSNGLAEFVPFGANKDKQGLHGFIDKKGRIVIPPVYLATDKFYNGQTWVMYRENSQYGLSYIDTTGKLIYKIPINYYKNDFLTSKASVDFVCNWDTKEDIIWWKKGKIFLLNWNFSPYIEGEIRKAKGIYHFLYEGKYGIIDKNFVLRVPVALDDIDPEYKFSGQGMERVKYGDKYGFINVFTGELVTPFEFSDTRKPTNGLFWVKKNNKWGCIDKTGKVRIPFLYDEASGFTRENRAAVAINGKFGHIDKSGKVRIPLKYDFASYFNNGVSMIRIKDKYGYMDSTGRFITKIKYDDAFPFDRKTTVVEAFGIRYELNLKGEETFIGFSDEWKAIFILIGFFLFVAMSNYLFKRAQIKKVIRK
;
A
#
# COMPACT_ATOMS: atom_id res chain seq x y z
N MET A 1 -7.08 -55.24 -41.45
CA MET A 1 -6.87 -54.71 -42.80
C MET A 1 -7.09 -53.21 -42.72
N PHE A 2 -6.15 -52.55 -43.06
CA PHE A 2 -5.72 -51.27 -43.58
C PHE A 2 -4.85 -50.44 -42.61
N ARG A 3 -3.69 -50.26 -43.16
CA ARG A 3 -2.47 -49.64 -42.68
C ARG A 3 -2.59 -48.09 -42.64
N SER A 4 -1.99 -47.59 -41.60
CA SER A 4 -1.16 -46.38 -41.47
C SER A 4 -0.76 -45.61 -42.73
N ALA A 5 -0.90 -44.29 -42.68
CA ALA A 5 -0.01 -43.37 -43.39
C ALA A 5 0.24 -42.15 -42.46
N SER A 6 1.45 -42.14 -41.92
CA SER A 6 2.04 -40.99 -41.28
C SER A 6 2.43 -39.98 -42.34
N ILE A 7 1.88 -38.78 -42.29
CA ILE A 7 2.36 -37.65 -43.08
C ILE A 7 3.07 -36.72 -42.12
N TYR A 8 4.41 -36.70 -42.24
CA TYR A 8 5.25 -35.66 -41.65
C TYR A 8 5.05 -34.37 -42.44
N PHE A 9 4.38 -33.39 -41.84
CA PHE A 9 4.44 -32.03 -42.30
C PHE A 9 5.58 -31.33 -41.59
N PHE A 10 6.67 -31.11 -42.31
CA PHE A 10 7.69 -30.13 -41.97
C PHE A 10 7.07 -28.75 -42.21
N LEU A 11 6.59 -28.09 -41.17
CA LEU A 11 6.27 -26.66 -41.19
C LEU A 11 7.56 -25.93 -40.83
N VAL A 12 8.19 -25.35 -41.85
CA VAL A 12 9.20 -24.30 -41.70
C VAL A 12 8.47 -23.09 -41.16
N PHE A 13 8.53 -22.84 -39.87
CA PHE A 13 8.15 -21.57 -39.29
C PHE A 13 9.26 -20.58 -39.61
N THR A 14 9.05 -19.77 -40.63
CA THR A 14 9.72 -18.48 -40.76
C THR A 14 9.30 -17.62 -39.58
N LEU A 15 10.24 -17.38 -38.67
CA LEU A 15 10.11 -16.36 -37.61
C LEU A 15 9.97 -15.00 -38.30
N SER A 16 8.73 -14.58 -38.54
CA SER A 16 8.42 -13.17 -38.67
C SER A 16 8.50 -12.57 -37.26
N VAL A 17 9.68 -12.04 -36.92
CA VAL A 17 9.82 -11.14 -35.76
C VAL A 17 8.95 -9.93 -36.08
N SER A 18 7.80 -9.87 -35.46
CA SER A 18 6.98 -8.67 -35.45
C SER A 18 7.70 -7.60 -34.63
N ALA A 19 8.46 -6.76 -35.38
CA ALA A 19 8.93 -5.48 -34.90
C ALA A 19 7.72 -4.57 -34.66
N ASN A 20 7.17 -4.60 -33.46
CA ASN A 20 6.20 -3.60 -33.03
C ASN A 20 6.25 -3.44 -31.50
N VAL A 21 7.20 -2.66 -31.02
CA VAL A 21 7.04 -1.73 -29.88
C VAL A 21 8.13 -0.65 -30.04
N PHE A 22 7.97 0.25 -30.95
CA PHE A 22 8.64 1.55 -30.87
C PHE A 22 7.55 2.62 -30.75
N SER A 23 7.37 3.13 -29.54
CA SER A 23 6.70 4.41 -29.33
C SER A 23 7.58 5.52 -29.91
N ASN A 24 6.97 6.40 -30.68
CA ASN A 24 7.54 7.57 -31.32
C ASN A 24 8.52 8.34 -30.44
N SER A 25 9.78 8.18 -30.70
CA SER A 25 10.83 9.19 -30.55
C SER A 25 11.56 9.27 -31.85
N ASP A 26 11.97 10.46 -32.27
CA ASP A 26 12.71 10.74 -33.52
C ASP A 26 13.73 9.64 -33.81
N PRO A 27 13.92 9.25 -35.10
CA PRO A 27 14.87 8.21 -35.43
C PRO A 27 16.24 8.63 -34.90
N ALA A 28 16.73 7.85 -33.93
CA ALA A 28 18.06 8.10 -33.36
C ALA A 28 19.08 8.22 -34.49
N PRO A 29 19.99 9.19 -34.46
CA PRO A 29 20.95 9.42 -35.53
C PRO A 29 21.69 8.11 -35.82
N ASN A 30 21.68 7.68 -37.09
CA ASN A 30 22.27 6.43 -37.57
C ASN A 30 23.81 6.49 -37.36
N ARG A 31 24.26 6.13 -36.18
CA ARG A 31 25.66 6.22 -35.78
C ARG A 31 26.43 5.02 -36.35
N PRO A 32 27.65 5.20 -36.88
CA PRO A 32 28.41 4.13 -37.52
C PRO A 32 28.59 2.87 -36.65
N TRP A 33 28.71 3.03 -35.31
CA TRP A 33 28.93 1.92 -34.40
C TRP A 33 27.68 1.05 -34.21
N GLN A 34 26.48 1.57 -34.43
CA GLN A 34 25.21 0.81 -34.24
C GLN A 34 25.13 -0.38 -35.18
N LYS A 35 25.76 -0.33 -36.37
CA LYS A 35 25.80 -1.45 -37.31
C LYS A 35 26.52 -2.70 -36.79
N GLN A 36 27.29 -2.58 -35.73
CA GLN A 36 28.03 -3.70 -35.09
C GLN A 36 27.18 -4.52 -34.16
N TYR A 37 25.98 -4.05 -33.80
CA TYR A 37 25.08 -4.67 -32.83
C TYR A 37 23.76 -5.05 -33.47
N SER A 38 23.20 -6.19 -33.09
CA SER A 38 21.92 -6.68 -33.58
C SER A 38 20.74 -5.90 -32.99
N GLU A 39 20.89 -5.47 -31.74
CA GLU A 39 19.87 -4.71 -31.00
C GLU A 39 20.56 -3.69 -30.11
N PHE A 40 19.91 -2.55 -29.88
CA PHE A 40 20.34 -1.57 -28.88
C PHE A 40 19.15 -0.79 -28.35
N LYS A 41 19.25 -0.38 -27.11
CA LYS A 41 18.23 0.42 -26.40
C LYS A 41 18.90 1.61 -25.71
N GLU A 42 18.32 2.80 -25.88
CA GLU A 42 18.86 4.05 -25.35
C GLU A 42 18.31 4.36 -23.95
N TYR A 43 19.20 4.83 -23.05
CA TYR A 43 18.87 5.26 -21.69
C TYR A 43 19.51 6.62 -21.38
N GLY A 44 19.20 7.62 -22.20
CA GLY A 44 19.78 8.96 -22.14
C GLY A 44 21.18 9.03 -22.75
N GLN A 45 22.24 9.03 -21.94
CA GLN A 45 23.61 9.14 -22.44
C GLN A 45 24.30 7.77 -22.67
N VAL A 46 23.61 6.68 -22.42
CA VAL A 46 24.15 5.31 -22.54
C VAL A 46 23.22 4.41 -23.33
N TYR A 47 23.79 3.35 -23.88
CA TYR A 47 23.09 2.35 -24.70
C TYR A 47 23.39 0.96 -24.16
N VAL A 48 22.34 0.15 -24.01
CA VAL A 48 22.47 -1.31 -23.86
C VAL A 48 22.43 -1.89 -25.25
N ALA A 49 23.50 -2.55 -25.69
CA ALA A 49 23.66 -3.07 -27.05
C ALA A 49 23.95 -4.57 -27.01
N LYS A 50 23.22 -5.35 -27.83
CA LYS A 50 23.37 -6.80 -27.96
C LYS A 50 24.08 -7.13 -29.28
N LYS A 51 25.10 -8.00 -29.19
CA LYS A 51 25.79 -8.56 -30.33
C LYS A 51 25.55 -10.06 -30.36
N ILE A 52 25.17 -10.59 -31.51
CA ILE A 52 25.01 -12.01 -31.72
C ILE A 52 26.41 -12.61 -31.97
N ASP A 53 26.78 -13.59 -31.14
CA ASP A 53 27.89 -14.48 -31.45
C ASP A 53 27.37 -15.71 -32.17
N ILE A 54 27.56 -15.73 -33.48
CA ILE A 54 27.07 -16.80 -34.37
C ILE A 54 27.78 -18.12 -34.07
N SER A 55 29.01 -18.06 -33.56
CA SER A 55 29.82 -19.26 -33.31
C SER A 55 29.30 -20.10 -32.16
N CYS A 56 28.76 -19.47 -31.11
CA CYS A 56 28.23 -20.15 -29.92
C CYS A 56 26.71 -19.99 -29.73
N ARG A 57 26.00 -19.37 -30.66
CA ARG A 57 24.56 -19.06 -30.59
C ARG A 57 24.18 -18.33 -29.27
N SER A 58 25.05 -17.47 -28.79
CA SER A 58 24.85 -16.67 -27.58
C SER A 58 24.79 -15.19 -27.93
N TYR A 59 24.24 -14.43 -27.01
CA TYR A 59 24.27 -12.96 -27.10
C TYR A 59 25.31 -12.44 -26.13
N GLU A 60 26.08 -11.45 -26.62
CA GLU A 60 26.91 -10.61 -25.80
C GLU A 60 26.22 -9.24 -25.62
N THR A 61 26.00 -8.84 -24.38
CA THR A 61 25.36 -7.56 -24.07
C THR A 61 26.39 -6.61 -23.47
N PHE A 62 26.42 -5.38 -23.95
CA PHE A 62 27.37 -4.35 -23.54
C PHE A 62 26.63 -3.08 -23.13
N LEU A 63 27.20 -2.37 -22.15
CA LEU A 63 26.86 -0.98 -21.89
C LEU A 63 27.83 -0.10 -22.67
N LEU A 64 27.28 0.83 -23.48
CA LEU A 64 28.05 1.73 -24.33
C LEU A 64 27.76 3.18 -23.98
N ASP A 65 28.74 4.06 -24.21
CA ASP A 65 28.51 5.50 -24.19
C ASP A 65 27.87 5.99 -25.51
N LYS A 66 27.58 7.28 -25.58
CA LYS A 66 27.02 7.91 -26.80
C LYS A 66 27.89 7.80 -28.04
N ASN A 67 29.19 7.54 -27.91
CA ASN A 67 30.15 7.39 -29.00
C ASN A 67 30.34 5.92 -29.38
N GLY A 68 29.71 4.97 -28.69
CA GLY A 68 29.84 3.54 -28.91
C GLY A 68 31.02 2.90 -28.18
N ASN A 69 31.69 3.62 -27.27
CA ASN A 69 32.73 3.05 -26.43
C ASN A 69 32.13 2.17 -25.36
N LYS A 70 32.75 1.03 -25.12
CA LYS A 70 32.30 0.08 -24.09
C LYS A 70 32.54 0.64 -22.70
N LEU A 71 31.48 0.78 -21.92
CA LEU A 71 31.49 1.14 -20.51
C LEU A 71 31.54 -0.09 -19.60
N SER A 72 31.21 -1.28 -20.12
CA SER A 72 31.23 -2.53 -19.40
C SER A 72 31.94 -3.63 -20.18
N PRO A 73 32.41 -4.71 -19.52
CA PRO A 73 32.72 -5.95 -20.21
C PRO A 73 31.45 -6.53 -20.87
N ALA A 74 31.63 -7.62 -21.63
CA ALA A 74 30.50 -8.38 -22.13
C ALA A 74 29.79 -9.11 -20.98
N PHE A 75 28.49 -8.99 -20.96
CA PHE A 75 27.61 -9.75 -20.07
C PHE A 75 26.68 -10.65 -20.88
N ARG A 76 26.15 -11.68 -20.26
CA ARG A 76 25.10 -12.53 -20.86
C ARG A 76 23.85 -11.72 -21.14
N ASP A 77 23.48 -10.86 -20.19
CA ASP A 77 22.36 -9.93 -20.35
C ASP A 77 22.55 -8.67 -19.49
N ILE A 78 21.93 -7.56 -19.93
CA ILE A 78 21.74 -6.33 -19.18
C ILE A 78 20.29 -5.92 -19.36
N GLY A 79 19.55 -5.81 -18.28
CA GLY A 79 18.16 -5.39 -18.27
C GLY A 79 17.97 -3.89 -18.41
N ASP A 80 16.74 -3.45 -18.22
CA ASP A 80 16.35 -2.04 -18.29
C ASP A 80 16.86 -1.24 -17.09
N PHE A 81 17.31 -0.02 -17.33
CA PHE A 81 17.66 0.90 -16.26
C PHE A 81 16.43 1.39 -15.51
N SER A 82 16.44 1.24 -14.21
CA SER A 82 15.46 1.78 -13.29
C SER A 82 16.16 2.29 -12.03
N ASN A 83 15.79 3.46 -11.52
CA ASN A 83 16.43 4.12 -10.35
C ASN A 83 17.97 4.24 -10.51
N GLY A 84 18.45 4.40 -11.75
CA GLY A 84 19.89 4.56 -12.05
C GLY A 84 20.67 3.27 -12.17
N LEU A 85 20.06 2.11 -11.94
CA LEU A 85 20.67 0.79 -12.02
C LEU A 85 19.97 -0.10 -13.04
N ALA A 86 20.75 -0.97 -13.68
CA ALA A 86 20.25 -2.07 -14.50
C ALA A 86 20.73 -3.40 -13.93
N GLU A 87 19.87 -4.40 -13.93
CA GLU A 87 20.25 -5.76 -13.66
C GLU A 87 21.24 -6.25 -14.72
N PHE A 88 22.21 -7.07 -14.33
CA PHE A 88 23.08 -7.77 -15.28
C PHE A 88 23.32 -9.20 -14.86
N VAL A 89 23.59 -10.05 -15.85
CA VAL A 89 23.97 -11.45 -15.67
C VAL A 89 25.32 -11.66 -16.32
N PRO A 90 26.40 -11.98 -15.58
CA PRO A 90 27.71 -12.25 -16.16
C PRO A 90 27.72 -13.59 -16.87
N PHE A 91 28.69 -13.80 -17.77
CA PHE A 91 28.98 -15.13 -18.29
C PHE A 91 29.50 -16.01 -17.15
N GLY A 92 28.89 -17.17 -16.93
CA GLY A 92 29.33 -18.13 -15.91
C GLY A 92 30.60 -18.85 -16.33
N ALA A 93 31.54 -18.99 -15.40
CA ALA A 93 32.75 -19.78 -15.61
C ALA A 93 32.49 -21.31 -15.62
N ASN A 94 31.30 -21.78 -15.18
CA ASN A 94 30.91 -23.18 -15.13
C ASN A 94 29.51 -23.41 -15.72
N LYS A 95 29.36 -24.46 -16.51
CA LYS A 95 28.09 -24.88 -17.15
C LYS A 95 26.93 -25.14 -16.18
N ASP A 96 27.22 -25.32 -14.88
CA ASP A 96 26.22 -25.63 -13.84
C ASP A 96 25.78 -24.43 -13.00
N LYS A 97 26.37 -23.25 -13.19
CA LYS A 97 25.94 -22.04 -12.52
C LYS A 97 24.97 -21.30 -13.42
N GLN A 98 23.70 -21.43 -13.13
CA GLN A 98 22.69 -20.46 -13.57
C GLN A 98 23.21 -19.08 -13.24
N GLY A 99 23.07 -18.15 -14.20
CA GLY A 99 23.62 -16.83 -14.06
C GLY A 99 23.11 -16.17 -12.80
N LEU A 100 24.03 -15.78 -11.92
CA LEU A 100 23.69 -14.95 -10.78
C LEU A 100 23.49 -13.50 -11.26
N HIS A 101 22.54 -12.83 -10.65
CA HIS A 101 22.11 -11.49 -10.99
C HIS A 101 22.79 -10.46 -10.07
N GLY A 102 23.25 -9.37 -10.65
CA GLY A 102 23.78 -8.20 -9.95
C GLY A 102 23.26 -6.92 -10.58
N PHE A 103 23.76 -5.76 -10.13
CA PHE A 103 23.32 -4.47 -10.67
C PHE A 103 24.50 -3.58 -11.04
N ILE A 104 24.36 -2.92 -12.18
CA ILE A 104 25.34 -2.03 -12.79
C ILE A 104 24.76 -0.62 -12.94
N ASP A 105 25.59 0.41 -12.73
CA ASP A 105 25.18 1.80 -12.98
C ASP A 105 25.44 2.22 -14.44
N LYS A 106 24.98 3.41 -14.79
CA LYS A 106 25.16 3.99 -16.14
C LYS A 106 26.62 4.30 -16.51
N LYS A 107 27.56 4.24 -15.54
CA LYS A 107 29.01 4.39 -15.77
C LYS A 107 29.70 3.05 -16.01
N GLY A 108 28.95 1.95 -15.99
CA GLY A 108 29.51 0.60 -16.13
C GLY A 108 30.11 0.03 -14.84
N ARG A 109 29.88 0.65 -13.68
CA ARG A 109 30.37 0.15 -12.40
C ARG A 109 29.39 -0.84 -11.83
N ILE A 110 29.88 -1.98 -11.37
CA ILE A 110 29.09 -2.94 -10.61
C ILE A 110 28.81 -2.32 -9.24
N VAL A 111 27.57 -2.00 -8.96
CA VAL A 111 27.11 -1.45 -7.68
C VAL A 111 26.75 -2.57 -6.73
N ILE A 112 26.09 -3.60 -7.25
CA ILE A 112 25.69 -4.78 -6.48
C ILE A 112 26.27 -6.01 -7.19
N PRO A 113 27.15 -6.78 -6.52
CA PRO A 113 27.75 -7.98 -7.11
C PRO A 113 26.70 -9.01 -7.57
N PRO A 114 27.02 -9.86 -8.57
CA PRO A 114 26.12 -10.90 -9.05
C PRO A 114 26.09 -12.08 -8.07
N VAL A 115 25.28 -11.96 -7.02
CA VAL A 115 25.13 -12.94 -5.93
C VAL A 115 23.70 -13.47 -5.79
N TYR A 116 22.77 -12.89 -6.50
CA TYR A 116 21.34 -13.25 -6.40
C TYR A 116 20.94 -14.26 -7.47
N LEU A 117 20.04 -15.16 -7.11
CA LEU A 117 19.52 -16.19 -8.02
C LEU A 117 18.44 -15.64 -8.97
N ALA A 118 17.72 -14.63 -8.52
CA ALA A 118 16.72 -13.88 -9.27
C ALA A 118 16.51 -12.51 -8.64
N THR A 119 16.04 -11.56 -9.43
CA THR A 119 15.72 -10.20 -8.99
C THR A 119 14.72 -9.55 -9.94
N ASP A 120 14.21 -8.39 -9.60
CA ASP A 120 13.45 -7.52 -10.49
C ASP A 120 14.17 -6.17 -10.61
N LYS A 121 13.72 -5.30 -11.49
CA LYS A 121 14.21 -3.92 -11.58
C LYS A 121 13.89 -3.15 -10.30
N PHE A 122 14.68 -2.14 -10.01
CA PHE A 122 14.43 -1.25 -8.87
C PHE A 122 13.17 -0.43 -9.06
N TYR A 123 12.40 -0.32 -7.99
CA TYR A 123 11.18 0.49 -7.91
C TYR A 123 11.23 1.36 -6.65
N ASN A 124 11.10 2.68 -6.81
CA ASN A 124 11.25 3.63 -5.69
C ASN A 124 12.47 3.35 -4.80
N GLY A 125 13.58 3.00 -5.42
CA GLY A 125 14.84 2.73 -4.70
C GLY A 125 14.96 1.34 -4.07
N GLN A 126 14.04 0.41 -4.37
CA GLN A 126 14.06 -0.94 -3.81
C GLN A 126 13.77 -1.99 -4.87
N THR A 127 14.27 -3.21 -4.65
CA THR A 127 13.88 -4.40 -5.41
C THR A 127 13.88 -5.63 -4.53
N TRP A 128 13.12 -6.65 -4.90
CA TRP A 128 13.24 -7.96 -4.27
C TRP A 128 14.37 -8.74 -4.92
N VAL A 129 15.00 -9.61 -4.12
CA VAL A 129 16.08 -10.50 -4.55
C VAL A 129 15.89 -11.89 -3.97
N MET A 130 16.19 -12.91 -4.76
CA MET A 130 16.29 -14.28 -4.30
C MET A 130 17.77 -14.63 -4.08
N TYR A 131 18.10 -15.15 -2.92
CA TYR A 131 19.48 -15.53 -2.57
C TYR A 131 19.53 -16.93 -1.98
N ARG A 132 20.74 -17.47 -1.89
CA ARG A 132 21.03 -18.74 -1.22
C ARG A 132 22.01 -18.53 -0.08
N GLU A 133 21.64 -19.00 1.09
CA GLU A 133 22.46 -18.95 2.29
C GLU A 133 22.39 -20.30 3.00
N ASN A 134 23.54 -20.91 3.35
CA ASN A 134 23.61 -22.21 4.04
C ASN A 134 22.72 -23.30 3.41
N SER A 135 22.76 -23.44 2.08
CA SER A 135 21.92 -24.35 1.30
C SER A 135 20.42 -24.09 1.37
N GLN A 136 19.98 -22.99 1.98
CA GLN A 136 18.59 -22.53 2.01
C GLN A 136 18.38 -21.36 1.07
N TYR A 137 17.19 -21.26 0.53
CA TYR A 137 16.81 -20.17 -0.36
C TYR A 137 16.01 -19.14 0.41
N GLY A 138 16.28 -17.85 0.18
CA GLY A 138 15.59 -16.76 0.83
C GLY A 138 15.18 -15.68 -0.16
N LEU A 139 14.19 -14.92 0.23
CA LEU A 139 13.76 -13.71 -0.44
C LEU A 139 14.04 -12.51 0.46
N SER A 140 14.41 -11.39 -0.14
CA SER A 140 14.68 -10.16 0.58
C SER A 140 14.38 -8.96 -0.28
N TYR A 141 14.15 -7.83 0.35
CA TYR A 141 14.17 -6.52 -0.31
C TYR A 141 15.48 -5.82 -0.01
N ILE A 142 16.07 -5.25 -1.04
CA ILE A 142 17.31 -4.47 -0.96
C ILE A 142 17.09 -3.06 -1.52
N ASP A 143 17.89 -2.10 -1.02
CA ASP A 143 17.95 -0.76 -1.61
C ASP A 143 18.96 -0.69 -2.77
N THR A 144 19.07 0.47 -3.42
CA THR A 144 19.98 0.71 -4.55
C THR A 144 21.47 0.57 -4.21
N THR A 145 21.83 0.43 -2.94
CA THR A 145 23.20 0.16 -2.51
C THR A 145 23.44 -1.33 -2.26
N GLY A 146 22.39 -2.16 -2.36
CA GLY A 146 22.42 -3.58 -2.01
C GLY A 146 22.21 -3.84 -0.52
N LYS A 147 21.93 -2.79 0.28
CA LYS A 147 21.64 -2.94 1.70
C LYS A 147 20.28 -3.63 1.89
N LEU A 148 20.27 -4.63 2.76
CA LEU A 148 19.07 -5.36 3.13
C LEU A 148 18.06 -4.44 3.83
N ILE A 149 16.86 -4.35 3.30
CA ILE A 149 15.72 -3.63 3.89
C ILE A 149 14.87 -4.60 4.70
N TYR A 150 14.52 -5.74 4.09
CA TYR A 150 13.72 -6.80 4.70
C TYR A 150 14.27 -8.17 4.33
N LYS A 151 14.36 -9.05 5.32
CA LYS A 151 14.65 -10.46 5.12
C LYS A 151 13.37 -11.26 5.35
N ILE A 152 12.86 -11.90 4.31
CA ILE A 152 11.74 -12.81 4.42
C ILE A 152 12.26 -14.11 5.03
N PRO A 153 11.68 -14.63 6.11
CA PRO A 153 12.19 -15.81 6.78
C PRO A 153 12.26 -17.03 5.85
N ILE A 154 13.42 -17.67 5.81
CA ILE A 154 13.74 -18.82 4.95
C ILE A 154 12.83 -20.03 5.24
N ASN A 155 12.34 -20.19 6.46
CA ASN A 155 11.48 -21.30 6.89
C ASN A 155 10.16 -21.40 6.12
N TYR A 156 9.82 -20.39 5.37
CA TYR A 156 8.62 -20.34 4.55
C TYR A 156 8.72 -21.18 3.28
N TYR A 157 9.93 -21.32 2.75
CA TYR A 157 10.22 -22.12 1.57
C TYR A 157 10.93 -23.38 2.00
N LYS A 158 10.19 -24.40 2.46
CA LYS A 158 10.78 -25.72 2.74
C LYS A 158 11.59 -26.20 1.54
N ASN A 159 12.71 -26.84 1.85
CA ASN A 159 13.79 -27.30 0.95
C ASN A 159 13.36 -27.98 -0.37
N ASP A 160 12.10 -28.31 -0.55
CA ASP A 160 11.60 -29.09 -1.68
C ASP A 160 11.37 -28.26 -2.96
N PHE A 161 11.41 -26.93 -2.86
CA PHE A 161 11.12 -26.06 -4.01
C PHE A 161 12.21 -26.04 -5.08
N LEU A 162 13.45 -26.17 -4.67
CA LEU A 162 14.60 -25.92 -5.54
C LEU A 162 15.52 -27.14 -5.75
N THR A 163 15.12 -28.31 -5.29
CA THR A 163 15.90 -29.55 -5.49
C THR A 163 15.67 -30.18 -6.85
N SER A 164 14.61 -29.84 -7.60
CA SER A 164 14.45 -30.31 -8.97
C SER A 164 15.09 -29.31 -9.95
N LYS A 165 15.94 -29.82 -10.85
CA LYS A 165 16.56 -29.02 -11.94
C LYS A 165 15.52 -28.21 -12.76
N ALA A 166 14.28 -28.65 -12.80
CA ALA A 166 13.18 -28.00 -13.51
C ALA A 166 12.74 -26.68 -12.88
N SER A 167 12.89 -26.50 -11.56
CA SER A 167 12.38 -25.31 -10.87
C SER A 167 13.20 -24.05 -11.11
N VAL A 168 14.48 -24.19 -11.40
CA VAL A 168 15.37 -23.05 -11.60
C VAL A 168 15.36 -22.57 -13.05
N ASP A 169 15.21 -23.46 -14.01
CA ASP A 169 15.07 -23.11 -15.44
C ASP A 169 13.74 -22.39 -15.70
N PHE A 170 12.77 -22.57 -14.85
CA PHE A 170 11.42 -22.03 -15.01
C PHE A 170 11.26 -20.61 -14.51
N VAL A 171 11.98 -20.21 -13.47
CA VAL A 171 11.99 -18.83 -12.98
C VAL A 171 12.56 -17.87 -14.04
N CYS A 172 13.35 -18.37 -14.98
CA CYS A 172 13.95 -17.59 -16.05
C CYS A 172 13.06 -17.41 -17.29
N ASN A 173 11.97 -18.17 -17.44
CA ASN A 173 11.10 -18.16 -18.63
C ASN A 173 9.74 -17.47 -18.41
N TRP A 174 9.65 -16.54 -17.52
CA TRP A 174 8.42 -15.79 -17.20
C TRP A 174 7.88 -14.91 -18.33
N ASP A 175 8.59 -14.82 -19.45
CA ASP A 175 8.16 -14.06 -20.63
C ASP A 175 7.13 -14.76 -21.51
N THR A 176 6.86 -16.04 -21.29
CA THR A 176 5.84 -16.78 -22.05
C THR A 176 4.48 -16.68 -21.37
N LYS A 177 3.52 -16.10 -22.07
CA LYS A 177 2.14 -15.84 -21.62
C LYS A 177 1.32 -17.08 -21.22
N GLU A 178 1.93 -18.25 -21.18
CA GLU A 178 1.19 -19.51 -21.18
C GLU A 178 1.17 -20.24 -19.83
N ASP A 179 2.15 -19.99 -18.94
CA ASP A 179 2.30 -20.79 -17.75
C ASP A 179 2.59 -19.96 -16.49
N ILE A 180 1.74 -20.11 -15.49
CA ILE A 180 2.01 -19.63 -14.14
C ILE A 180 2.59 -20.78 -13.35
N ILE A 181 3.73 -20.56 -12.72
CA ILE A 181 4.29 -21.55 -11.82
C ILE A 181 3.62 -21.41 -10.46
N TRP A 182 2.93 -22.49 -10.10
CA TRP A 182 2.37 -22.69 -8.79
C TRP A 182 3.16 -23.76 -8.05
N TRP A 183 3.44 -23.53 -6.78
CA TRP A 183 4.15 -24.49 -5.96
C TRP A 183 3.29 -25.00 -4.79
N LYS A 184 3.23 -26.32 -4.61
CA LYS A 184 2.54 -26.98 -3.51
C LYS A 184 3.28 -28.25 -3.08
N LYS A 185 3.66 -28.36 -1.79
CA LYS A 185 4.27 -29.54 -1.17
C LYS A 185 5.40 -30.15 -2.01
N GLY A 186 6.35 -29.34 -2.47
CA GLY A 186 7.50 -29.79 -3.25
C GLY A 186 7.20 -30.15 -4.71
N LYS A 187 6.01 -29.82 -5.22
CA LYS A 187 5.65 -29.99 -6.63
C LYS A 187 5.37 -28.65 -7.27
N ILE A 188 5.92 -28.44 -8.45
CA ILE A 188 5.62 -27.30 -9.30
C ILE A 188 4.43 -27.67 -10.15
N PHE A 189 3.43 -26.81 -10.20
CA PHE A 189 2.30 -26.92 -11.09
C PHE A 189 2.38 -25.79 -12.09
N LEU A 190 2.25 -26.15 -13.36
CA LEU A 190 2.01 -25.20 -14.43
C LEU A 190 0.52 -24.90 -14.41
N LEU A 191 0.18 -23.64 -14.22
CA LEU A 191 -1.19 -23.16 -14.37
C LEU A 191 -1.32 -22.64 -15.78
N ASN A 192 -2.05 -23.37 -16.60
CA ASN A 192 -2.47 -22.84 -17.86
C ASN A 192 -3.56 -21.76 -17.65
N TRP A 193 -3.79 -21.01 -18.70
CA TRP A 193 -4.75 -19.91 -18.81
C TRP A 193 -6.13 -20.15 -18.18
N ASN A 194 -6.57 -21.37 -17.98
CA ASN A 194 -7.92 -21.70 -17.51
C ASN A 194 -8.05 -21.83 -15.98
N PHE A 195 -6.97 -21.63 -15.21
CA PHE A 195 -7.00 -21.72 -13.73
C PHE A 195 -7.76 -22.95 -13.21
N SER A 196 -7.69 -24.05 -13.95
CA SER A 196 -8.45 -25.24 -13.65
C SER A 196 -7.80 -26.06 -12.54
N PRO A 197 -8.49 -26.87 -11.87
CA PRO A 197 -8.81 -27.22 -10.50
C PRO A 197 -7.65 -27.62 -9.57
N TYR A 198 -6.43 -27.25 -9.84
CA TYR A 198 -5.26 -27.64 -9.02
C TYR A 198 -4.89 -26.60 -7.95
N ILE A 199 -5.68 -25.53 -7.81
CA ILE A 199 -5.39 -24.46 -6.85
C ILE A 199 -6.14 -24.75 -5.57
N GLU A 200 -5.44 -25.22 -4.54
CA GLU A 200 -5.96 -25.23 -3.17
C GLU A 200 -5.81 -23.86 -2.49
N GLY A 201 -5.66 -22.79 -3.23
CA GLY A 201 -5.57 -21.43 -2.76
C GLY A 201 -6.65 -20.54 -3.37
N GLU A 202 -7.03 -19.51 -2.67
CA GLU A 202 -8.00 -18.52 -3.14
C GLU A 202 -7.29 -17.51 -4.05
N ILE A 203 -7.67 -17.45 -5.32
CA ILE A 203 -7.22 -16.38 -6.23
C ILE A 203 -8.31 -15.31 -6.30
N ARG A 204 -7.93 -14.10 -5.98
CA ARG A 204 -8.80 -12.92 -6.10
C ARG A 204 -8.27 -12.00 -7.19
N LYS A 205 -9.10 -11.73 -8.17
CA LYS A 205 -8.79 -10.76 -9.22
C LYS A 205 -9.02 -9.35 -8.68
N ALA A 206 -7.97 -8.57 -8.63
CA ALA A 206 -8.03 -7.12 -8.43
C ALA A 206 -7.71 -6.40 -9.75
N LYS A 207 -8.04 -5.13 -9.89
CA LYS A 207 -8.00 -4.29 -11.11
C LYS A 207 -6.68 -4.32 -11.92
N GLY A 208 -6.21 -5.46 -12.37
CA GLY A 208 -4.98 -5.60 -13.18
C GLY A 208 -3.91 -6.46 -12.54
N ILE A 209 -4.16 -6.97 -11.34
CA ILE A 209 -3.31 -7.93 -10.64
C ILE A 209 -4.16 -9.08 -10.11
N TYR A 210 -3.49 -10.19 -9.78
CA TYR A 210 -4.10 -11.32 -9.10
C TYR A 210 -3.44 -11.49 -7.74
N HIS A 211 -4.26 -11.59 -6.70
CA HIS A 211 -3.81 -12.01 -5.38
C HIS A 211 -3.97 -13.53 -5.28
N PHE A 212 -2.99 -14.19 -4.77
CA PHE A 212 -3.12 -15.62 -4.45
C PHE A 212 -2.69 -15.88 -3.01
N LEU A 213 -3.44 -16.76 -2.36
CA LEU A 213 -3.23 -17.13 -0.97
C LEU A 213 -2.69 -18.56 -0.92
N TYR A 214 -1.58 -18.73 -0.22
CA TYR A 214 -1.01 -20.04 0.04
C TYR A 214 -0.47 -20.10 1.48
N GLU A 215 -0.86 -21.14 2.23
CA GLU A 215 -0.46 -21.33 3.64
C GLU A 215 -0.63 -20.07 4.52
N GLY A 216 -1.71 -19.32 4.31
CA GLY A 216 -2.02 -18.11 5.06
C GLY A 216 -1.20 -16.88 4.66
N LYS A 217 -0.44 -16.95 3.57
CA LYS A 217 0.29 -15.80 3.03
C LYS A 217 -0.16 -15.45 1.62
N TYR A 218 -0.10 -14.17 1.31
CA TYR A 218 -0.48 -13.65 0.01
C TYR A 218 0.73 -13.37 -0.87
N GLY A 219 0.57 -13.64 -2.16
CA GLY A 219 1.46 -13.20 -3.23
C GLY A 219 0.69 -12.39 -4.27
N ILE A 220 1.40 -11.68 -5.11
CA ILE A 220 0.81 -10.82 -6.14
C ILE A 220 1.44 -11.12 -7.49
N ILE A 221 0.57 -11.36 -8.47
CA ILE A 221 0.93 -11.58 -9.87
C ILE A 221 0.26 -10.47 -10.68
N ASP A 222 0.98 -9.86 -11.63
CA ASP A 222 0.40 -8.87 -12.53
C ASP A 222 -0.49 -9.49 -13.62
N LYS A 223 -1.10 -8.65 -14.45
CA LYS A 223 -1.96 -9.09 -15.57
C LYS A 223 -1.23 -9.92 -16.63
N ASN A 224 0.09 -9.88 -16.67
CA ASN A 224 0.93 -10.65 -17.57
C ASN A 224 1.47 -11.90 -16.87
N PHE A 225 0.94 -12.24 -15.69
CA PHE A 225 1.34 -13.38 -14.87
C PHE A 225 2.78 -13.33 -14.36
N VAL A 226 3.37 -12.13 -14.29
CA VAL A 226 4.68 -11.94 -13.66
C VAL A 226 4.51 -11.82 -12.16
N LEU A 227 5.24 -12.61 -11.38
CA LEU A 227 5.25 -12.53 -9.91
C LEU A 227 5.89 -11.21 -9.50
N ARG A 228 5.10 -10.33 -8.92
CA ARG A 228 5.54 -9.00 -8.46
C ARG A 228 5.85 -8.98 -6.98
N VAL A 229 5.09 -9.71 -6.21
CA VAL A 229 5.34 -9.88 -4.77
C VAL A 229 5.26 -11.37 -4.46
N PRO A 230 6.35 -11.94 -3.92
CA PRO A 230 6.36 -13.34 -3.50
C PRO A 230 5.29 -13.63 -2.44
N VAL A 231 4.95 -14.91 -2.26
CA VAL A 231 3.97 -15.35 -1.23
C VAL A 231 4.57 -15.16 0.16
N ALA A 232 4.48 -13.95 0.66
CA ALA A 232 5.07 -13.56 1.93
C ALA A 232 4.22 -12.56 2.72
N LEU A 233 3.24 -11.95 2.08
CA LEU A 233 2.40 -10.94 2.73
C LEU A 233 1.45 -11.58 3.72
N ASP A 234 1.29 -10.96 4.89
CA ASP A 234 0.35 -11.39 5.91
C ASP A 234 -1.09 -11.01 5.57
N ASP A 235 -1.24 -9.89 4.88
CA ASP A 235 -2.54 -9.38 4.50
C ASP A 235 -2.45 -8.51 3.25
N ILE A 236 -3.50 -8.58 2.45
CA ILE A 236 -3.80 -7.66 1.36
C ILE A 236 -5.22 -7.21 1.61
N ASP A 237 -5.42 -5.94 1.90
CA ASP A 237 -6.73 -5.41 2.26
C ASP A 237 -7.58 -5.12 1.01
N PRO A 238 -8.48 -6.03 0.61
CA PRO A 238 -9.35 -5.81 -0.54
C PRO A 238 -10.45 -4.77 -0.27
N GLU A 239 -10.74 -4.47 1.01
CA GLU A 239 -11.69 -3.43 1.38
C GLU A 239 -11.09 -2.03 1.24
N TYR A 240 -9.78 -1.94 1.30
CA TYR A 240 -9.04 -0.75 0.89
C TYR A 240 -9.07 -0.58 -0.63
N LYS A 241 -10.18 -0.98 -1.25
CA LYS A 241 -10.47 -0.72 -2.66
C LYS A 241 -10.34 0.78 -2.90
N PHE A 242 -9.10 1.19 -3.14
CA PHE A 242 -8.81 2.55 -3.53
C PHE A 242 -9.53 2.79 -4.85
N SER A 243 -10.73 3.33 -4.74
CA SER A 243 -11.55 3.72 -5.86
C SER A 243 -10.70 4.54 -6.85
N GLY A 244 -10.07 3.85 -7.79
CA GLY A 244 -9.38 4.46 -8.93
C GLY A 244 -7.99 5.06 -8.71
N GLN A 245 -7.35 4.93 -7.53
CA GLN A 245 -6.09 5.64 -7.24
C GLN A 245 -4.81 4.85 -7.51
N GLY A 246 -4.93 3.58 -7.91
CA GLY A 246 -3.81 2.78 -8.40
C GLY A 246 -2.84 2.25 -7.35
N MET A 247 -3.15 2.38 -6.05
CA MET A 247 -2.37 1.79 -4.96
C MET A 247 -3.22 0.89 -4.07
N GLU A 248 -2.64 -0.17 -3.53
CA GLU A 248 -3.24 -1.06 -2.56
C GLU A 248 -2.34 -1.23 -1.35
N ARG A 249 -2.95 -1.29 -0.17
CA ARG A 249 -2.24 -1.54 1.08
C ARG A 249 -1.92 -3.02 1.22
N VAL A 250 -0.70 -3.31 1.58
CA VAL A 250 -0.23 -4.67 1.87
C VAL A 250 0.46 -4.70 3.22
N LYS A 251 0.40 -5.83 3.90
CA LYS A 251 0.98 -6.01 5.22
C LYS A 251 2.05 -7.11 5.19
N TYR A 252 3.16 -6.84 5.87
CA TYR A 252 4.20 -7.81 6.14
C TYR A 252 4.70 -7.64 7.58
N GLY A 253 4.58 -8.68 8.41
CA GLY A 253 4.79 -8.59 9.84
C GLY A 253 3.84 -7.59 10.49
N ASP A 254 4.38 -6.68 11.26
CA ASP A 254 3.64 -5.57 11.92
C ASP A 254 3.59 -4.28 11.09
N LYS A 255 4.12 -4.31 9.85
CA LYS A 255 4.25 -3.13 9.00
C LYS A 255 3.40 -3.19 7.75
N TYR A 256 2.99 -2.01 7.32
CA TYR A 256 2.28 -1.79 6.07
C TYR A 256 3.20 -1.18 5.01
N GLY A 257 2.96 -1.57 3.77
CA GLY A 257 3.50 -0.98 2.56
C GLY A 257 2.39 -0.78 1.53
N PHE A 258 2.73 -0.28 0.37
CA PHE A 258 1.78 -0.06 -0.72
C PHE A 258 2.33 -0.61 -2.03
N ILE A 259 1.44 -1.19 -2.82
CA ILE A 259 1.73 -1.68 -4.17
C ILE A 259 0.93 -0.89 -5.21
N ASN A 260 1.42 -0.88 -6.43
CA ASN A 260 0.67 -0.42 -7.58
C ASN A 260 -0.29 -1.53 -8.03
N VAL A 261 -1.59 -1.27 -8.04
CA VAL A 261 -2.61 -2.28 -8.41
C VAL A 261 -2.59 -2.69 -9.88
N PHE A 262 -1.92 -1.93 -10.75
CA PHE A 262 -1.85 -2.25 -12.18
C PHE A 262 -0.61 -3.06 -12.53
N THR A 263 0.49 -2.84 -11.79
CA THR A 263 1.78 -3.49 -12.06
C THR A 263 2.16 -4.52 -10.98
N GLY A 264 1.52 -4.49 -9.82
CA GLY A 264 1.89 -5.30 -8.65
C GLY A 264 3.18 -4.86 -7.96
N GLU A 265 3.80 -3.79 -8.44
CA GLU A 265 5.09 -3.33 -7.94
C GLU A 265 4.96 -2.62 -6.59
N LEU A 266 5.95 -2.81 -5.72
CA LEU A 266 6.00 -2.15 -4.42
C LEU A 266 6.27 -0.65 -4.62
N VAL A 267 5.33 0.19 -4.17
CA VAL A 267 5.43 1.66 -4.26
C VAL A 267 6.15 2.23 -3.05
N THR A 268 5.92 1.65 -1.87
CA THR A 268 6.60 2.04 -0.64
C THR A 268 7.11 0.81 0.11
N PRO A 269 8.19 0.94 0.89
CA PRO A 269 8.63 -0.13 1.77
C PRO A 269 7.57 -0.48 2.84
N PHE A 270 7.77 -1.64 3.50
CA PHE A 270 7.00 -2.03 4.68
C PHE A 270 7.55 -1.30 5.91
N GLU A 271 7.20 -0.04 6.06
CA GLU A 271 7.76 0.81 7.12
C GLU A 271 6.69 1.51 7.98
N PHE A 272 5.44 1.46 7.57
CA PHE A 272 4.37 2.13 8.28
C PHE A 272 3.75 1.23 9.35
N SER A 273 3.58 1.77 10.56
CA SER A 273 2.95 1.05 11.66
C SER A 273 1.41 1.12 11.61
N ASP A 274 0.86 2.10 10.90
CA ASP A 274 -0.58 2.26 10.72
C ASP A 274 -0.90 3.07 9.46
N THR A 275 -2.12 2.94 8.95
CA THR A 275 -2.59 3.65 7.75
C THR A 275 -4.06 4.00 7.88
N ARG A 276 -4.49 5.07 7.22
CA ARG A 276 -5.91 5.44 7.14
C ARG A 276 -6.42 5.41 5.71
N LYS A 277 -7.73 5.26 5.56
CA LYS A 277 -8.38 5.26 4.26
C LYS A 277 -7.99 6.52 3.47
N PRO A 278 -7.54 6.39 2.22
CA PRO A 278 -7.08 7.54 1.43
C PRO A 278 -8.24 8.44 1.05
N THR A 279 -7.90 9.69 0.90
CA THR A 279 -8.84 10.70 0.43
C THR A 279 -8.14 11.58 -0.62
N ASN A 280 -8.73 11.66 -1.81
CA ASN A 280 -8.24 12.52 -2.90
C ASN A 280 -6.75 12.31 -3.26
N GLY A 281 -6.28 11.07 -3.29
CA GLY A 281 -4.90 10.73 -3.67
C GLY A 281 -3.85 10.93 -2.59
N LEU A 282 -4.27 11.25 -1.38
CA LEU A 282 -3.42 11.33 -0.20
C LEU A 282 -3.70 10.17 0.75
N PHE A 283 -2.63 9.54 1.21
CA PHE A 283 -2.63 8.38 2.08
C PHE A 283 -2.02 8.77 3.40
N TRP A 284 -2.83 8.80 4.46
CA TRP A 284 -2.32 8.97 5.79
C TRP A 284 -1.63 7.69 6.24
N VAL A 285 -0.39 7.82 6.65
CA VAL A 285 0.46 6.71 7.11
C VAL A 285 1.21 7.12 8.36
N LYS A 286 1.46 6.16 9.25
CA LYS A 286 2.16 6.37 10.51
C LYS A 286 3.55 5.75 10.45
N LYS A 287 4.57 6.57 10.68
CA LYS A 287 5.97 6.15 10.72
C LYS A 287 6.64 6.75 11.95
N ASN A 288 7.42 5.95 12.70
CA ASN A 288 8.07 6.41 13.94
C ASN A 288 7.11 7.10 14.91
N ASN A 289 5.92 6.50 15.06
CA ASN A 289 4.83 6.98 15.90
C ASN A 289 4.22 8.35 15.52
N LYS A 290 4.55 8.89 14.35
CA LYS A 290 3.99 10.15 13.82
C LYS A 290 3.23 9.91 12.54
N TRP A 291 2.10 10.60 12.38
CA TRP A 291 1.33 10.63 11.16
C TRP A 291 1.88 11.63 10.16
N GLY A 292 1.88 11.24 8.89
CA GLY A 292 2.15 12.07 7.73
C GLY A 292 1.32 11.59 6.54
N CYS A 293 1.44 12.24 5.40
CA CYS A 293 0.77 11.81 4.18
C CYS A 293 1.76 11.58 3.05
N ILE A 294 1.49 10.53 2.29
CA ILE A 294 2.15 10.25 1.01
C ILE A 294 1.14 10.36 -0.15
N ASP A 295 1.63 10.58 -1.35
CA ASP A 295 0.81 10.50 -2.57
C ASP A 295 0.86 9.10 -3.20
N LYS A 296 0.17 8.93 -4.32
CA LYS A 296 0.13 7.68 -5.10
C LYS A 296 1.48 7.20 -5.65
N THR A 297 2.53 8.01 -5.57
CA THR A 297 3.88 7.63 -5.97
C THR A 297 4.77 7.28 -4.78
N GLY A 298 4.21 7.29 -3.55
CA GLY A 298 4.95 7.10 -2.31
C GLY A 298 5.68 8.35 -1.82
N LYS A 299 5.58 9.48 -2.53
CA LYS A 299 6.25 10.73 -2.14
C LYS A 299 5.54 11.38 -0.95
N VAL A 300 6.32 11.75 0.06
CA VAL A 300 5.81 12.49 1.23
C VAL A 300 5.29 13.86 0.80
N ARG A 301 4.02 14.13 1.12
CA ARG A 301 3.33 15.40 0.89
C ARG A 301 3.12 16.19 2.16
N ILE A 302 2.87 15.50 3.26
CA ILE A 302 2.76 16.09 4.59
C ILE A 302 3.76 15.37 5.48
N PRO A 303 4.70 16.08 6.10
CA PRO A 303 5.74 15.47 6.93
C PRO A 303 5.17 14.68 8.11
N PHE A 304 5.95 13.71 8.62
CA PHE A 304 5.61 12.89 9.79
C PHE A 304 5.80 13.70 11.08
N LEU A 305 4.84 14.54 11.43
CA LEU A 305 4.90 15.45 12.57
C LEU A 305 3.80 15.22 13.60
N TYR A 306 2.65 14.67 13.18
CA TYR A 306 1.45 14.66 13.98
C TYR A 306 1.35 13.42 14.85
N ASP A 307 0.97 13.60 16.11
CA ASP A 307 0.68 12.51 17.04
C ASP A 307 -0.62 11.81 16.66
N GLU A 308 -1.62 12.62 16.24
CA GLU A 308 -2.90 12.16 15.75
C GLU A 308 -3.28 12.87 14.45
N ALA A 309 -4.03 12.17 13.61
CA ALA A 309 -4.57 12.71 12.37
C ALA A 309 -5.89 12.05 12.01
N SER A 310 -6.86 12.81 11.53
CA SER A 310 -8.06 12.29 10.88
C SER A 310 -7.83 12.15 9.37
N GLY A 311 -8.76 11.47 8.66
CA GLY A 311 -8.81 11.57 7.20
C GLY A 311 -9.23 12.98 6.75
N PHE A 312 -8.92 13.34 5.49
CA PHE A 312 -9.45 14.56 4.90
C PHE A 312 -10.95 14.42 4.62
N THR A 313 -11.69 15.42 5.00
CA THR A 313 -13.13 15.51 4.77
C THR A 313 -13.47 16.16 3.42
N ARG A 314 -14.76 16.31 3.11
CA ARG A 314 -15.23 17.03 1.92
C ARG A 314 -14.83 18.50 1.92
N GLU A 315 -14.66 19.09 3.08
CA GLU A 315 -14.17 20.45 3.29
C GLU A 315 -12.68 20.61 3.02
N ASN A 316 -12.01 19.53 2.62
CA ASN A 316 -10.55 19.47 2.42
C ASN A 316 -9.76 19.83 3.69
N ARG A 317 -10.26 19.39 4.83
CA ARG A 317 -9.65 19.57 6.15
C ARG A 317 -9.40 18.22 6.80
N ALA A 318 -8.29 18.13 7.50
CA ALA A 318 -8.00 17.03 8.42
C ALA A 318 -7.74 17.59 9.81
N ALA A 319 -8.36 17.01 10.83
CA ALA A 319 -8.00 17.28 12.20
C ALA A 319 -6.66 16.61 12.52
N VAL A 320 -5.74 17.35 13.11
CA VAL A 320 -4.41 16.86 13.49
C VAL A 320 -4.04 17.35 14.87
N ALA A 321 -3.17 16.60 15.56
CA ALA A 321 -2.67 16.99 16.86
C ALA A 321 -1.14 16.93 16.95
N ILE A 322 -0.57 17.86 17.69
CA ILE A 322 0.83 17.85 18.14
C ILE A 322 0.83 18.15 19.64
N ASN A 323 1.51 17.33 20.44
CA ASN A 323 1.59 17.46 21.89
C ASN A 323 0.22 17.63 22.57
N GLY A 324 -0.77 16.83 22.11
CA GLY A 324 -2.12 16.85 22.64
C GLY A 324 -2.95 18.08 22.29
N LYS A 325 -2.47 18.96 21.40
CA LYS A 325 -3.22 20.11 20.92
C LYS A 325 -3.67 19.91 19.49
N PHE A 326 -4.98 19.99 19.30
CA PHE A 326 -5.67 19.75 18.04
C PHE A 326 -5.91 21.05 17.26
N GLY A 327 -5.92 20.91 15.96
CA GLY A 327 -6.29 21.91 14.99
C GLY A 327 -6.59 21.27 13.66
N HIS A 328 -6.64 22.06 12.59
CA HIS A 328 -6.95 21.52 11.26
C HIS A 328 -5.96 22.03 10.22
N ILE A 329 -5.58 21.14 9.33
CA ILE A 329 -4.75 21.44 8.17
C ILE A 329 -5.52 21.20 6.87
N ASP A 330 -5.03 21.80 5.78
CA ASP A 330 -5.49 21.48 4.43
C ASP A 330 -4.61 20.38 3.78
N LYS A 331 -4.96 20.01 2.56
CA LYS A 331 -4.24 18.97 1.78
C LYS A 331 -2.78 19.31 1.46
N SER A 332 -2.40 20.59 1.55
CA SER A 332 -1.00 21.00 1.38
C SER A 332 -0.19 20.89 2.67
N GLY A 333 -0.83 20.52 3.79
CA GLY A 333 -0.24 20.52 5.12
C GLY A 333 -0.25 21.88 5.82
N LYS A 334 -0.86 22.91 5.20
CA LYS A 334 -0.94 24.25 5.80
C LYS A 334 -1.98 24.26 6.92
N VAL A 335 -1.58 24.76 8.09
CA VAL A 335 -2.48 24.96 9.23
C VAL A 335 -3.53 26.01 8.86
N ARG A 336 -4.79 25.64 8.95
CA ARG A 336 -5.95 26.52 8.71
C ARG A 336 -6.65 26.91 9.98
N ILE A 337 -6.67 26.01 10.96
CA ILE A 337 -7.17 26.24 12.30
C ILE A 337 -6.02 25.89 13.25
N PRO A 338 -5.56 26.84 14.08
CA PRO A 338 -4.40 26.66 14.94
C PRO A 338 -4.51 25.44 15.85
N LEU A 339 -3.39 24.75 16.09
CA LEU A 339 -3.30 23.59 17.00
C LEU A 339 -3.25 24.11 18.44
N LYS A 340 -4.40 24.43 19.03
CA LYS A 340 -4.51 24.99 20.39
C LYS A 340 -5.65 24.37 21.22
N TYR A 341 -6.49 23.57 20.61
CA TYR A 341 -7.65 22.94 21.25
C TYR A 341 -7.25 21.64 21.92
N ASP A 342 -7.92 21.26 23.01
CA ASP A 342 -7.67 20.01 23.72
C ASP A 342 -8.28 18.81 22.96
N PHE A 343 -9.23 19.08 22.07
CA PHE A 343 -9.79 18.15 21.11
C PHE A 343 -10.39 18.90 19.92
N ALA A 344 -10.31 18.30 18.73
CA ALA A 344 -11.07 18.72 17.56
C ALA A 344 -11.48 17.49 16.74
N SER A 345 -12.77 17.38 16.42
CA SER A 345 -13.26 16.33 15.54
C SER A 345 -12.92 16.64 14.08
N TYR A 346 -13.02 15.63 13.19
CA TYR A 346 -13.07 15.92 11.76
C TYR A 346 -14.32 16.73 11.41
N PHE A 347 -14.28 17.46 10.29
CA PHE A 347 -15.47 18.16 9.80
C PHE A 347 -16.51 17.18 9.27
N ASN A 348 -17.73 17.35 9.73
CA ASN A 348 -18.89 16.69 9.16
C ASN A 348 -20.00 17.72 8.92
N ASN A 349 -20.56 17.73 7.71
CA ASN A 349 -21.51 18.78 7.28
C ASN A 349 -21.01 20.22 7.49
N GLY A 350 -19.70 20.44 7.31
CA GLY A 350 -19.09 21.77 7.46
C GLY A 350 -18.79 22.19 8.89
N VAL A 351 -19.05 21.34 9.89
CA VAL A 351 -18.92 21.65 11.31
C VAL A 351 -17.94 20.69 11.99
N SER A 352 -17.05 21.24 12.82
CA SER A 352 -16.16 20.49 13.71
C SER A 352 -16.51 20.79 15.17
N MET A 353 -16.61 19.75 15.98
CA MET A 353 -16.70 19.85 17.43
C MET A 353 -15.30 20.07 18.00
N ILE A 354 -15.17 20.99 18.92
CA ILE A 354 -13.93 21.28 19.63
C ILE A 354 -14.13 21.24 21.14
N ARG A 355 -13.05 20.98 21.87
CA ARG A 355 -13.02 21.07 23.33
C ARG A 355 -11.90 21.98 23.78
N ILE A 356 -12.20 22.81 24.76
CA ILE A 356 -11.23 23.57 25.54
C ILE A 356 -11.50 23.28 27.03
N LYS A 357 -10.49 22.75 27.72
CA LYS A 357 -10.67 22.18 29.05
C LYS A 357 -11.80 21.15 29.03
N ASP A 358 -12.82 21.34 29.85
CA ASP A 358 -13.92 20.39 30.00
C ASP A 358 -15.20 20.82 29.25
N LYS A 359 -15.10 21.83 28.38
CA LYS A 359 -16.27 22.37 27.67
C LYS A 359 -16.12 22.20 26.17
N TYR A 360 -17.22 21.87 25.53
CA TYR A 360 -17.34 21.70 24.10
C TYR A 360 -18.01 22.89 23.43
N GLY A 361 -17.71 23.05 22.17
CA GLY A 361 -18.35 23.99 21.26
C GLY A 361 -18.16 23.53 19.80
N TYR A 362 -18.68 24.30 18.88
CA TYR A 362 -18.64 23.98 17.46
C TYR A 362 -18.12 25.14 16.64
N MET A 363 -17.40 24.80 15.56
CA MET A 363 -16.88 25.78 14.60
C MET A 363 -17.11 25.35 13.18
N ASP A 364 -17.17 26.33 12.28
CA ASP A 364 -17.20 26.09 10.83
C ASP A 364 -15.80 25.83 10.24
N SER A 365 -15.74 25.48 8.96
CA SER A 365 -14.48 25.15 8.27
C SER A 365 -13.53 26.35 8.08
N THR A 366 -13.97 27.56 8.39
CA THR A 366 -13.13 28.78 8.43
C THR A 366 -12.49 28.99 9.79
N GLY A 367 -12.94 28.25 10.81
CA GLY A 367 -12.50 28.39 12.19
C GLY A 367 -13.32 29.39 13.02
N ARG A 368 -14.45 29.87 12.47
CA ARG A 368 -15.38 30.73 13.20
C ARG A 368 -16.29 29.85 14.06
N PHE A 369 -16.47 30.26 15.31
CA PHE A 369 -17.37 29.60 16.24
C PHE A 369 -18.84 29.73 15.80
N ILE A 370 -19.53 28.59 15.71
CA ILE A 370 -20.97 28.48 15.49
C ILE A 370 -21.68 28.62 16.83
N THR A 371 -21.07 28.04 17.90
CA THR A 371 -21.57 28.14 19.27
C THR A 371 -20.49 28.64 20.20
N LYS A 372 -20.88 29.15 21.38
CA LYS A 372 -19.93 29.36 22.50
C LYS A 372 -19.42 27.97 22.96
N ILE A 373 -18.24 27.98 23.58
CA ILE A 373 -17.69 26.80 24.25
C ILE A 373 -18.33 26.75 25.65
N LYS A 374 -19.40 25.98 25.80
CA LYS A 374 -20.20 25.95 27.03
C LYS A 374 -20.78 24.61 27.41
N TYR A 375 -20.81 23.65 26.48
CA TYR A 375 -21.45 22.37 26.69
C TYR A 375 -20.57 21.46 27.56
N ASP A 376 -21.21 20.78 28.49
CA ASP A 376 -20.59 19.77 29.36
C ASP A 376 -20.38 18.47 28.60
N ASP A 377 -21.33 18.13 27.72
CA ASP A 377 -21.26 16.97 26.83
C ASP A 377 -21.75 17.36 25.43
N ALA A 378 -21.14 16.73 24.41
CA ALA A 378 -21.42 17.07 23.01
C ALA A 378 -21.00 15.93 22.10
N PHE A 379 -21.71 15.77 20.96
CA PHE A 379 -21.41 14.78 19.95
C PHE A 379 -21.13 15.46 18.61
N PRO A 380 -20.28 14.86 17.74
CA PRO A 380 -20.14 15.34 16.37
C PRO A 380 -21.48 15.30 15.65
N PHE A 381 -21.68 16.24 14.71
CA PHE A 381 -22.86 16.20 13.86
C PHE A 381 -22.85 14.94 13.02
N ASP A 382 -23.86 14.08 13.19
CA ASP A 382 -24.07 12.92 12.33
C ASP A 382 -24.88 13.29 11.09
N ARG A 383 -25.89 14.12 11.29
CA ARG A 383 -26.81 14.63 10.25
C ARG A 383 -26.87 16.15 10.32
N LYS A 384 -28.09 16.70 10.27
CA LYS A 384 -28.35 18.14 10.35
C LYS A 384 -28.40 18.67 11.79
N THR A 385 -28.55 17.78 12.75
CA THR A 385 -28.64 18.10 14.18
C THR A 385 -27.73 17.19 15.01
N THR A 386 -27.42 17.63 16.21
CA THR A 386 -26.72 16.84 17.23
C THR A 386 -27.30 17.16 18.61
N VAL A 387 -27.04 16.29 19.59
CA VAL A 387 -27.43 16.53 20.98
C VAL A 387 -26.27 17.11 21.74
N VAL A 388 -26.56 18.11 22.56
CA VAL A 388 -25.59 18.73 23.47
C VAL A 388 -26.21 18.86 24.86
N GLU A 389 -25.35 18.88 25.87
CA GLU A 389 -25.77 19.07 27.26
C GLU A 389 -25.03 20.27 27.87
N ALA A 390 -25.75 21.13 28.55
CA ALA A 390 -25.19 22.21 29.36
C ALA A 390 -25.98 22.36 30.66
N PHE A 391 -25.27 22.35 31.80
CA PHE A 391 -25.88 22.51 33.11
C PHE A 391 -27.00 21.48 33.41
N GLY A 392 -26.82 20.24 32.91
CA GLY A 392 -27.80 19.16 33.07
C GLY A 392 -29.05 19.28 32.20
N ILE A 393 -29.04 20.19 31.24
CA ILE A 393 -30.11 20.40 30.28
C ILE A 393 -29.65 19.93 28.90
N ARG A 394 -30.45 19.11 28.24
CA ARG A 394 -30.19 18.60 26.91
C ARG A 394 -30.90 19.45 25.85
N TYR A 395 -30.15 19.75 24.81
CA TYR A 395 -30.64 20.51 23.65
C TYR A 395 -30.35 19.71 22.37
N GLU A 396 -31.25 19.81 21.41
CA GLU A 396 -30.95 19.53 20.02
C GLU A 396 -30.34 20.80 19.40
N LEU A 397 -29.14 20.64 18.84
CA LEU A 397 -28.39 21.73 18.19
C LEU A 397 -28.42 21.53 16.68
N ASN A 398 -28.77 22.55 15.92
CA ASN A 398 -28.69 22.52 14.46
C ASN A 398 -27.37 23.13 13.94
N LEU A 399 -27.14 22.98 12.60
CA LEU A 399 -25.92 23.48 11.94
C LEU A 399 -25.71 25.00 12.01
N LYS A 400 -26.75 25.77 12.38
CA LYS A 400 -26.64 27.21 12.57
C LYS A 400 -26.29 27.61 14.02
N GLY A 401 -26.25 26.63 14.91
CA GLY A 401 -26.01 26.86 16.34
C GLY A 401 -27.28 27.21 17.14
N GLU A 402 -28.46 26.98 16.58
CA GLU A 402 -29.74 27.19 17.24
C GLU A 402 -30.04 25.97 18.12
N GLU A 403 -30.42 26.25 19.39
CA GLU A 403 -30.67 25.24 20.42
C GLU A 403 -32.17 25.07 20.61
N THR A 404 -32.64 23.81 20.59
CA THR A 404 -34.02 23.46 20.95
C THR A 404 -33.98 22.58 22.20
N PHE A 405 -34.69 22.94 23.25
CA PHE A 405 -34.79 22.15 24.47
C PHE A 405 -35.43 20.79 24.19
N ILE A 406 -34.80 19.72 24.67
CA ILE A 406 -35.30 18.35 24.51
C ILE A 406 -35.45 17.59 25.84
N GLY A 407 -35.03 18.17 26.95
CA GLY A 407 -35.18 17.55 28.26
C GLY A 407 -34.01 17.80 29.21
N PHE A 408 -33.99 17.02 30.27
CA PHE A 408 -32.95 17.04 31.29
C PHE A 408 -32.06 15.81 31.15
N SER A 409 -30.81 15.88 31.61
CA SER A 409 -29.93 14.73 31.74
C SER A 409 -30.48 13.69 32.67
N ASP A 410 -30.01 12.45 32.57
CA ASP A 410 -30.55 11.35 33.39
C ASP A 410 -30.23 11.56 34.86
N GLU A 411 -29.10 12.24 35.19
CA GLU A 411 -28.76 12.64 36.53
C GLU A 411 -29.78 13.63 37.11
N TRP A 412 -30.15 14.67 36.36
CA TRP A 412 -31.17 15.63 36.78
C TRP A 412 -32.56 15.02 36.90
N LYS A 413 -32.94 14.11 36.01
CA LYS A 413 -34.18 13.35 36.11
C LYS A 413 -34.22 12.55 37.44
N ALA A 414 -33.12 11.89 37.79
CA ALA A 414 -33.03 11.16 39.08
C ALA A 414 -33.17 12.10 40.28
N ILE A 415 -32.53 13.30 40.21
CA ILE A 415 -32.65 14.30 41.27
C ILE A 415 -34.10 14.79 41.39
N PHE A 416 -34.78 15.09 40.29
CA PHE A 416 -36.19 15.51 40.30
C PHE A 416 -37.13 14.42 40.86
N ILE A 417 -36.87 13.16 40.56
CA ILE A 417 -37.61 12.01 41.12
C ILE A 417 -37.41 11.96 42.62
N LEU A 418 -36.18 12.11 43.09
CA LEU A 418 -35.87 12.12 44.55
C LEU A 418 -36.53 13.31 45.23
N ILE A 419 -36.44 14.51 44.70
CA ILE A 419 -37.09 15.70 45.25
C ILE A 419 -38.60 15.48 45.27
N GLY A 420 -39.20 14.98 44.20
CA GLY A 420 -40.62 14.66 44.12
C GLY A 420 -41.05 13.65 45.21
N PHE A 421 -40.22 12.61 45.42
CA PHE A 421 -40.46 11.63 46.48
C PHE A 421 -40.41 12.27 47.87
N PHE A 422 -39.39 13.10 48.16
CA PHE A 422 -39.31 13.80 49.44
C PHE A 422 -40.48 14.76 49.68
N LEU A 423 -40.89 15.50 48.66
CA LEU A 423 -42.06 16.39 48.72
C LEU A 423 -43.35 15.56 48.96
N PHE A 424 -43.50 14.43 48.32
CA PHE A 424 -44.64 13.52 48.51
C PHE A 424 -44.68 12.99 49.95
N VAL A 425 -43.53 12.54 50.48
CA VAL A 425 -43.45 12.07 51.88
C VAL A 425 -43.74 13.21 52.85
N ALA A 426 -43.20 14.41 52.62
CA ALA A 426 -43.47 15.58 53.46
C ALA A 426 -44.96 15.96 53.45
N MET A 427 -45.58 15.96 52.26
CA MET A 427 -47.01 16.27 52.07
C MET A 427 -47.89 15.20 52.75
N SER A 428 -47.54 13.91 52.57
CA SER A 428 -48.25 12.81 53.22
C SER A 428 -48.21 12.95 54.77
N ASN A 429 -47.04 13.25 55.30
CA ASN A 429 -46.86 13.47 56.74
C ASN A 429 -47.64 14.70 57.25
N TYR A 430 -47.64 15.79 56.45
CA TYR A 430 -48.45 16.98 56.75
C TYR A 430 -49.94 16.68 56.78
N LEU A 431 -50.46 15.97 55.77
CA LEU A 431 -51.86 15.58 55.68
C LEU A 431 -52.25 14.63 56.80
N PHE A 432 -51.39 13.67 57.16
CA PHE A 432 -51.61 12.76 58.28
C PHE A 432 -51.68 13.51 59.59
N LYS A 433 -50.76 14.43 59.91
CA LYS A 433 -50.81 15.27 61.12
C LYS A 433 -52.08 16.13 61.14
N ARG A 434 -52.48 16.73 60.02
CA ARG A 434 -53.72 17.53 59.89
C ARG A 434 -54.96 16.69 60.11
N ALA A 435 -54.96 15.43 59.65
CA ALA A 435 -56.10 14.51 59.94
C ALA A 435 -56.19 14.10 61.44
N GLN A 436 -55.02 13.91 62.06
CA GLN A 436 -54.96 13.65 63.51
C GLN A 436 -55.49 14.86 64.33
N ILE A 437 -55.06 16.07 64.01
CA ILE A 437 -55.55 17.29 64.70
C ILE A 437 -57.08 17.44 64.49
N LYS A 438 -57.62 17.19 63.27
CA LYS A 438 -59.09 17.23 63.04
C LYS A 438 -59.82 16.16 63.90
N LYS A 439 -59.23 15.00 64.09
CA LYS A 439 -59.81 13.97 64.96
C LYS A 439 -59.84 14.35 66.44
N VAL A 440 -58.83 15.11 66.89
CA VAL A 440 -58.81 15.62 68.29
C VAL A 440 -59.81 16.78 68.51
N ILE A 441 -60.00 17.64 67.53
CA ILE A 441 -61.00 18.73 67.65
C ILE A 441 -62.44 18.28 67.56
N ARG A 442 -62.71 17.07 66.97
CA ARG A 442 -64.06 16.49 66.87
C ARG A 442 -64.46 15.57 68.04
N LYS A 443 -63.58 15.36 69.03
CA LYS A 443 -63.85 14.77 70.35
C LYS A 443 -63.98 15.91 71.33
#